data_c768e21860ed4875fc2ddd7dca4a93f9
#
_entry.id   c768e21860ed4875fc2ddd7dca4a93f9
#
_cell.length_a   1.000
_cell.length_b   1.000
_cell.length_c   1.000
_cell.angle_alpha   90.00
_cell.angle_beta   90.00
_cell.angle_gamma   90.00
#
_symmetry.space_group_name_H-M   'P 1'
#
loop_
_entity.id
_entity.type
_entity.pdbx_description
1 polymer ?
#
loop_
_entity_poly.entity_id
_entity_poly.type
_entity_poly.pdbx_seq_one_letter_code
_entity_poly.pdbx_strand_id
1 'polypeptide(L)'
;MTYRLHRKTVFPGLIILLLCLTLNAQTGKQEVPLRPVSTDRPFRLKVKEEVGQRCDLQMTRVRGNSKIEKPPLIDVNVLYYAEAVFGNPAKTYGLLVDIEGERKLIWVDADGDRDFAEETSYELFKSDRYPGLNVYYSPMPLRFDVTYLIAGEEYTMPVYFDLPYLIVARAGYHDFLLLKTRTWLAGNLYLEDEEIPIALVDMDFNGCFDDPQDLFLMDMDYDLNFSSSEAVKIRNAAKLRFKRRTYGEIDFGSVPKKIIVTH
;
A
#
# COMPACT_ATOMS: atom_id res chain seq x y z
N MET A 1 -35.29 36.96 56.01
CA MET A 1 -35.36 35.94 54.90
C MET A 1 -34.60 36.48 53.72
N THR A 2 -33.38 35.99 53.53
CA THR A 2 -32.43 36.54 52.51
C THR A 2 -32.20 35.45 51.43
N TYR A 3 -32.73 35.70 50.27
CA TYR A 3 -32.52 34.79 49.14
C TYR A 3 -31.14 35.06 48.49
N ARG A 4 -30.27 34.05 48.53
CA ARG A 4 -28.99 34.01 47.74
C ARG A 4 -29.25 33.56 46.33
N LEU A 5 -28.99 34.40 45.34
CA LEU A 5 -28.91 34.06 43.93
C LEU A 5 -27.59 33.31 43.65
N HIS A 6 -27.70 32.06 43.22
CA HIS A 6 -26.56 31.29 42.65
C HIS A 6 -26.34 31.73 41.20
N ARG A 7 -25.22 32.39 40.96
CA ARG A 7 -24.69 32.61 39.58
C ARG A 7 -24.16 31.29 39.05
N LYS A 8 -24.80 30.78 37.98
CA LYS A 8 -24.25 29.69 37.15
C LYS A 8 -23.12 30.25 36.27
N THR A 9 -21.91 29.84 36.52
CA THR A 9 -20.76 30.08 35.66
C THR A 9 -20.91 29.20 34.43
N VAL A 10 -21.18 29.82 33.28
CA VAL A 10 -21.16 29.15 31.96
C VAL A 10 -19.70 28.98 31.55
N PHE A 11 -19.27 27.75 31.28
CA PHE A 11 -17.91 27.40 30.87
C PHE A 11 -17.61 28.00 29.49
N PRO A 12 -16.56 28.82 29.31
CA PRO A 12 -16.19 29.41 28.02
C PRO A 12 -15.59 28.39 27.04
N GLY A 13 -15.29 27.16 27.50
CA GLY A 13 -14.68 26.14 26.65
C GLY A 13 -15.59 25.52 25.56
N LEU A 14 -16.92 25.60 25.74
CA LEU A 14 -17.88 25.01 24.79
C LEU A 14 -18.06 25.86 23.53
N ILE A 15 -17.84 27.18 23.65
CA ILE A 15 -18.01 28.10 22.50
C ILE A 15 -16.84 28.01 21.52
N ILE A 16 -15.62 27.72 21.99
CA ILE A 16 -14.43 27.59 21.13
C ILE A 16 -14.48 26.30 20.29
N LEU A 17 -15.01 25.20 20.84
CA LEU A 17 -15.15 23.94 20.11
C LEU A 17 -16.22 24.05 19.00
N LEU A 18 -17.32 24.75 19.22
CA LEU A 18 -18.31 24.99 18.18
C LEU A 18 -17.81 25.94 17.09
N LEU A 19 -16.96 26.91 17.38
CA LEU A 19 -16.38 27.83 16.40
C LEU A 19 -15.36 27.12 15.51
N CYS A 20 -14.61 26.14 16.01
CA CYS A 20 -13.70 25.34 15.18
C CYS A 20 -14.45 24.41 14.22
N LEU A 21 -15.62 23.88 14.60
CA LEU A 21 -16.44 23.03 13.72
C LEU A 21 -17.16 23.85 12.63
N THR A 22 -17.51 25.11 12.90
CA THR A 22 -18.17 25.97 11.91
C THR A 22 -17.19 26.63 10.92
N LEU A 23 -15.91 26.80 11.28
CA LEU A 23 -14.90 27.37 10.39
C LEU A 23 -14.47 26.40 9.28
N ASN A 24 -14.53 25.07 9.50
CA ASN A 24 -14.24 24.08 8.46
C ASN A 24 -15.36 23.95 7.41
N ALA A 25 -16.59 24.39 7.72
CA ALA A 25 -17.71 24.36 6.78
C ALA A 25 -17.68 25.52 5.75
N GLN A 26 -16.78 26.51 5.91
CA GLN A 26 -16.73 27.69 5.04
C GLN A 26 -15.72 27.63 3.90
N THR A 27 -14.83 26.64 3.86
CA THR A 27 -13.76 26.63 2.83
C THR A 27 -14.06 25.77 1.60
N GLY A 28 -15.13 25.00 1.61
CA GLY A 28 -15.46 24.10 0.49
C GLY A 28 -14.39 23.04 0.20
N LYS A 29 -13.44 22.83 1.13
CA LYS A 29 -12.38 21.85 1.02
C LYS A 29 -12.33 20.94 2.23
N GLN A 30 -12.26 19.64 2.00
CA GLN A 30 -12.02 18.62 3.00
C GLN A 30 -10.70 17.91 2.71
N GLU A 31 -9.78 17.91 3.67
CA GLU A 31 -8.60 17.04 3.64
C GLU A 31 -8.94 15.70 4.29
N VAL A 32 -8.73 14.62 3.56
CA VAL A 32 -8.93 13.26 4.04
C VAL A 32 -7.57 12.60 4.21
N PRO A 33 -7.07 12.46 5.44
CA PRO A 33 -5.81 11.79 5.68
C PRO A 33 -5.91 10.32 5.31
N LEU A 34 -4.86 9.79 4.68
CA LEU A 34 -4.74 8.40 4.29
C LEU A 34 -3.71 7.71 5.19
N ARG A 35 -3.93 6.43 5.44
CA ARG A 35 -2.98 5.58 6.18
C ARG A 35 -2.78 4.26 5.46
N PRO A 36 -1.56 3.73 5.42
CA PRO A 36 -1.31 2.40 4.88
C PRO A 36 -1.96 1.33 5.76
N VAL A 37 -2.59 0.37 5.13
CA VAL A 37 -3.18 -0.80 5.76
C VAL A 37 -2.66 -2.04 5.05
N SER A 38 -2.08 -2.97 5.80
CA SER A 38 -1.42 -4.17 5.25
C SER A 38 -1.93 -5.46 5.86
N THR A 39 -3.18 -5.50 6.33
CA THR A 39 -3.72 -6.70 6.99
C THR A 39 -4.45 -7.62 6.01
N ASP A 40 -4.46 -8.92 6.32
CA ASP A 40 -5.17 -9.95 5.56
C ASP A 40 -6.67 -9.67 5.42
N ARG A 41 -7.25 -8.85 6.31
CA ARG A 41 -8.70 -8.64 6.41
C ARG A 41 -9.09 -7.40 7.24
N PRO A 42 -8.96 -6.18 6.82
CA PRO A 42 -9.87 -5.18 7.36
C PRO A 42 -11.06 -4.92 6.44
N PHE A 43 -10.84 -5.12 5.14
CA PHE A 43 -11.89 -4.99 4.16
C PHE A 43 -11.82 -6.23 3.28
N ARG A 44 -12.88 -7.02 3.23
CA ARG A 44 -12.98 -8.07 2.22
C ARG A 44 -13.16 -7.39 0.88
N LEU A 45 -12.05 -7.04 0.25
CA LEU A 45 -12.08 -6.65 -1.15
C LEU A 45 -12.58 -7.88 -1.92
N LYS A 46 -13.88 -7.99 -2.09
CA LYS A 46 -14.51 -8.89 -3.04
C LYS A 46 -14.37 -8.35 -4.47
N VAL A 47 -13.30 -7.60 -4.73
CA VAL A 47 -12.87 -7.38 -6.08
C VAL A 47 -12.43 -8.75 -6.56
N LYS A 48 -13.18 -9.30 -7.50
CA LYS A 48 -12.88 -10.60 -8.09
C LYS A 48 -11.40 -10.68 -8.38
N GLU A 49 -10.79 -11.84 -8.10
CA GLU A 49 -9.37 -12.14 -8.36
C GLU A 49 -8.87 -11.84 -9.78
N GLU A 50 -9.78 -11.50 -10.69
CA GLU A 50 -9.50 -11.13 -12.09
C GLU A 50 -8.79 -9.77 -12.25
N VAL A 51 -8.66 -8.97 -11.19
CA VAL A 51 -8.06 -7.63 -11.25
C VAL A 51 -6.62 -7.61 -10.75
N GLY A 52 -6.04 -8.77 -10.44
CA GLY A 52 -4.65 -8.86 -10.04
C GLY A 52 -3.72 -8.80 -11.24
N GLN A 53 -3.34 -7.63 -11.70
CA GLN A 53 -2.08 -7.53 -12.42
C GLN A 53 -0.97 -7.96 -11.45
N ARG A 54 0.00 -8.72 -11.95
CA ARG A 54 1.11 -9.26 -11.19
C ARG A 54 2.35 -8.51 -11.60
N CYS A 55 3.19 -8.20 -10.64
CA CYS A 55 4.55 -7.80 -10.92
C CYS A 55 5.38 -9.07 -11.11
N ASP A 56 5.59 -9.47 -12.36
CA ASP A 56 6.47 -10.59 -12.69
C ASP A 56 7.91 -10.05 -12.83
N LEU A 57 8.77 -10.40 -11.88
CA LEU A 57 10.16 -9.99 -11.88
C LEU A 57 11.05 -11.15 -12.35
N GLN A 58 11.83 -10.91 -13.41
CA GLN A 58 12.82 -11.86 -13.87
C GLN A 58 14.01 -11.92 -12.91
N MET A 59 14.39 -13.12 -12.48
CA MET A 59 15.57 -13.33 -11.67
C MET A 59 16.79 -13.65 -12.52
N THR A 60 17.94 -13.11 -12.12
CA THR A 60 19.25 -13.43 -12.69
C THR A 60 20.11 -14.16 -11.69
N ARG A 61 20.92 -15.12 -12.15
CA ARG A 61 21.90 -15.81 -11.29
C ARG A 61 23.09 -14.91 -11.05
N VAL A 62 23.38 -14.65 -9.77
CA VAL A 62 24.50 -13.83 -9.33
C VAL A 62 25.61 -14.75 -8.83
N ARG A 63 26.79 -14.70 -9.44
CA ARG A 63 27.99 -15.39 -8.99
C ARG A 63 28.89 -14.45 -8.18
N GLY A 64 29.72 -15.01 -7.30
CA GLY A 64 30.47 -14.38 -6.22
C GLY A 64 31.20 -13.04 -6.37
N ASN A 65 31.23 -12.42 -7.56
CA ASN A 65 31.93 -11.14 -7.82
C ASN A 65 30.97 -9.98 -8.17
N SER A 66 29.71 -10.08 -7.79
CA SER A 66 28.75 -8.97 -8.01
C SER A 66 29.02 -7.82 -7.04
N LYS A 67 28.71 -6.58 -7.47
CA LYS A 67 28.77 -5.36 -6.65
C LYS A 67 27.70 -5.32 -5.54
N ILE A 68 27.03 -6.43 -5.27
CA ILE A 68 25.98 -6.53 -4.26
C ILE A 68 26.66 -6.87 -2.95
N GLU A 69 26.52 -6.04 -1.95
CA GLU A 69 26.93 -6.36 -0.59
C GLU A 69 26.00 -7.44 -0.04
N LYS A 70 26.60 -8.55 0.40
CA LYS A 70 25.86 -9.75 0.79
C LYS A 70 25.68 -9.82 2.29
N PRO A 71 24.57 -10.37 2.77
CA PRO A 71 24.41 -10.68 4.18
C PRO A 71 25.54 -11.56 4.70
N PRO A 72 26.01 -11.36 5.95
CA PRO A 72 27.25 -11.95 6.47
C PRO A 72 27.24 -13.47 6.63
N LEU A 73 26.11 -14.15 6.45
CA LEU A 73 25.94 -15.59 6.69
C LEU A 73 25.66 -16.42 5.42
N ILE A 74 25.86 -15.85 4.24
CA ILE A 74 25.63 -16.59 3.00
C ILE A 74 26.90 -17.30 2.56
N ASP A 75 26.92 -18.61 2.72
CA ASP A 75 27.97 -19.52 2.21
C ASP A 75 27.47 -20.32 0.99
N VAL A 76 26.86 -19.62 0.02
CA VAL A 76 26.36 -20.25 -1.19
C VAL A 76 27.01 -19.67 -2.44
N ASN A 77 27.29 -20.57 -3.38
CA ASN A 77 27.95 -20.19 -4.64
C ASN A 77 27.00 -19.55 -5.66
N VAL A 78 25.71 -19.73 -5.52
CA VAL A 78 24.69 -19.25 -6.46
C VAL A 78 23.56 -18.57 -5.70
N LEU A 79 23.38 -17.31 -5.99
CA LEU A 79 22.24 -16.51 -5.56
C LEU A 79 21.43 -16.08 -6.77
N TYR A 80 20.16 -15.78 -6.55
CA TYR A 80 19.32 -15.17 -7.57
C TYR A 80 19.02 -13.74 -7.16
N TYR A 81 18.96 -12.86 -8.14
CA TYR A 81 18.71 -11.43 -7.94
C TYR A 81 17.61 -10.95 -8.88
N ALA A 82 16.70 -10.14 -8.35
CA ALA A 82 15.69 -9.44 -9.12
C ALA A 82 15.62 -7.97 -8.67
N GLU A 83 15.08 -7.13 -9.53
CA GLU A 83 14.82 -5.72 -9.24
C GLU A 83 13.34 -5.42 -9.42
N ALA A 84 12.78 -4.70 -8.45
CA ALA A 84 11.47 -4.09 -8.53
C ALA A 84 11.62 -2.56 -8.58
N VAL A 85 10.67 -1.89 -9.23
CA VAL A 85 10.67 -0.42 -9.32
C VAL A 85 9.38 0.10 -8.75
N PHE A 86 9.46 0.87 -7.66
CA PHE A 86 8.30 1.37 -6.93
C PHE A 86 8.43 2.86 -6.63
N GLY A 87 7.28 3.50 -6.39
CA GLY A 87 7.20 4.86 -5.88
C GLY A 87 7.27 5.98 -6.92
N ASN A 88 7.18 7.19 -6.42
CA ASN A 88 7.25 8.41 -7.24
C ASN A 88 8.10 9.50 -6.53
N PRO A 89 9.34 9.76 -6.97
CA PRO A 89 9.97 9.22 -8.17
C PRO A 89 10.26 7.72 -8.06
N ALA A 90 10.26 7.04 -9.20
CA ALA A 90 10.54 5.62 -9.27
C ALA A 90 11.94 5.29 -8.72
N LYS A 91 12.01 4.39 -7.74
CA LYS A 91 13.24 3.89 -7.12
C LYS A 91 13.35 2.39 -7.32
N THR A 92 14.56 1.89 -7.55
CA THR A 92 14.83 0.46 -7.72
C THR A 92 15.11 -0.17 -6.37
N TYR A 93 14.47 -1.29 -6.10
CA TYR A 93 14.61 -2.12 -4.90
C TYR A 93 15.09 -3.50 -5.31
N GLY A 94 16.11 -4.00 -4.64
CA GLY A 94 16.69 -5.31 -4.89
C GLY A 94 15.99 -6.42 -4.12
N LEU A 95 15.99 -7.62 -4.71
CA LEU A 95 15.60 -8.86 -4.02
C LEU A 95 16.69 -9.89 -4.23
N LEU A 96 17.29 -10.37 -3.15
CA LEU A 96 18.33 -11.39 -3.18
C LEU A 96 17.78 -12.70 -2.63
N VAL A 97 17.94 -13.80 -3.38
CA VAL A 97 17.30 -15.07 -3.07
C VAL A 97 18.35 -16.18 -2.97
N ASP A 98 18.33 -16.91 -1.85
CA ASP A 98 19.05 -18.17 -1.64
C ASP A 98 18.06 -19.34 -1.54
N ILE A 99 18.11 -20.21 -2.53
CA ILE A 99 17.34 -21.47 -2.54
C ILE A 99 18.21 -22.71 -2.51
N GLU A 100 19.52 -22.56 -2.48
CA GLU A 100 20.50 -23.67 -2.46
C GLU A 100 20.97 -23.97 -1.03
N GLY A 101 20.98 -22.98 -0.13
CA GLY A 101 21.32 -23.16 1.26
C GLY A 101 20.42 -24.14 2.02
N GLU A 102 20.75 -24.44 3.25
CA GLU A 102 19.94 -25.31 4.12
C GLU A 102 18.54 -24.66 4.35
N ARG A 103 18.54 -23.37 4.68
CA ARG A 103 17.34 -22.55 4.73
C ARG A 103 17.17 -21.82 3.39
N LYS A 104 15.95 -21.79 2.89
CA LYS A 104 15.61 -21.02 1.68
C LYS A 104 15.18 -19.62 2.12
N LEU A 105 15.90 -18.61 1.66
CA LEU A 105 15.74 -17.24 2.17
C LEU A 105 15.60 -16.25 1.01
N ILE A 106 14.88 -15.16 1.27
CA ILE A 106 14.87 -13.97 0.43
C ILE A 106 15.16 -12.75 1.31
N TRP A 107 16.06 -11.89 0.86
CA TRP A 107 16.32 -10.57 1.43
C TRP A 107 15.73 -9.52 0.52
N VAL A 108 15.19 -8.50 1.12
CA VAL A 108 14.60 -7.36 0.43
C VAL A 108 15.45 -6.15 0.79
N ASP A 109 16.04 -5.52 -0.22
CA ASP A 109 16.65 -4.19 -0.13
C ASP A 109 15.51 -3.19 0.10
N ALA A 110 15.14 -3.03 1.38
CA ALA A 110 13.91 -2.36 1.76
C ALA A 110 13.94 -0.85 1.51
N ASP A 111 15.10 -0.24 1.59
CA ASP A 111 15.30 1.19 1.37
C ASP A 111 15.94 1.54 0.01
N GLY A 112 16.33 0.55 -0.78
CA GLY A 112 16.83 0.68 -2.15
C GLY A 112 18.25 1.25 -2.23
N ASP A 113 19.12 0.93 -1.29
CA ASP A 113 20.52 1.34 -1.29
C ASP A 113 21.49 0.29 -1.85
N ARG A 114 20.99 -0.95 -2.08
CA ARG A 114 21.71 -2.14 -2.58
C ARG A 114 22.65 -2.79 -1.58
N ASP A 115 22.50 -2.48 -0.31
CA ASP A 115 23.17 -3.17 0.78
C ASP A 115 22.23 -4.19 1.43
N PHE A 116 22.53 -5.48 1.28
CA PHE A 116 21.76 -6.56 1.88
C PHE A 116 22.32 -7.02 3.24
N ALA A 117 23.41 -6.42 3.72
CA ALA A 117 24.04 -6.84 4.96
C ALA A 117 23.19 -6.49 6.19
N GLU A 118 22.42 -5.42 6.10
CA GLU A 118 21.53 -4.93 7.17
C GLU A 118 20.08 -5.35 6.99
N GLU A 119 19.76 -6.00 5.86
CA GLU A 119 18.39 -6.28 5.50
C GLU A 119 17.76 -7.48 6.19
N THR A 120 16.45 -7.41 6.37
CA THR A 120 15.66 -8.51 6.94
C THR A 120 15.51 -9.65 5.93
N SER A 121 15.78 -10.88 6.37
CA SER A 121 15.49 -12.07 5.58
C SER A 121 14.11 -12.62 5.88
N TYR A 122 13.47 -13.19 4.84
CA TYR A 122 12.22 -13.90 4.93
C TYR A 122 12.42 -15.36 4.50
N GLU A 123 11.81 -16.27 5.24
CA GLU A 123 11.91 -17.70 4.94
C GLU A 123 10.98 -18.07 3.77
N LEU A 124 11.51 -18.88 2.86
CA LEU A 124 10.80 -19.40 1.71
C LEU A 124 10.44 -20.86 1.92
N PHE A 125 9.22 -21.22 1.58
CA PHE A 125 8.70 -22.57 1.70
C PHE A 125 8.42 -23.14 0.31
N LYS A 126 8.78 -24.39 0.13
CA LYS A 126 8.48 -25.09 -1.13
C LYS A 126 6.98 -25.39 -1.20
N SER A 127 6.39 -25.09 -2.35
CA SER A 127 4.96 -25.34 -2.57
C SER A 127 4.73 -26.78 -3.05
N ASP A 128 3.89 -27.51 -2.32
CA ASP A 128 3.46 -28.85 -2.71
C ASP A 128 2.36 -28.84 -3.79
N ARG A 129 1.80 -27.65 -4.07
CA ARG A 129 0.74 -27.49 -5.10
C ARG A 129 1.25 -27.79 -6.51
N TYR A 130 2.56 -27.72 -6.76
CA TYR A 130 3.18 -27.87 -8.06
C TYR A 130 4.24 -28.98 -8.04
N PRO A 131 3.83 -30.26 -7.98
CA PRO A 131 4.76 -31.38 -7.92
C PRO A 131 5.65 -31.41 -9.15
N GLY A 132 6.96 -31.57 -8.93
CA GLY A 132 7.96 -31.60 -9.99
C GLY A 132 8.49 -30.24 -10.45
N LEU A 133 7.96 -29.14 -9.93
CA LEU A 133 8.49 -27.78 -10.11
C LEU A 133 9.19 -27.29 -8.83
N ASN A 134 10.16 -26.41 -8.99
CA ASN A 134 10.78 -25.70 -7.88
C ASN A 134 10.05 -24.37 -7.70
N VAL A 135 8.91 -24.43 -7.01
CA VAL A 135 8.08 -23.28 -6.68
C VAL A 135 8.17 -23.02 -5.18
N TYR A 136 8.47 -21.79 -4.81
CA TYR A 136 8.58 -21.35 -3.44
C TYR A 136 7.60 -20.19 -3.20
N TYR A 137 7.27 -19.91 -1.93
CA TYR A 137 6.46 -18.79 -1.50
C TYR A 137 6.94 -18.29 -0.14
N SER A 138 6.64 -17.05 0.19
CA SER A 138 6.80 -16.53 1.55
C SER A 138 5.45 -16.48 2.26
N PRO A 139 5.30 -17.04 3.47
CA PRO A 139 4.08 -16.87 4.27
C PRO A 139 3.98 -15.46 4.89
N MET A 140 5.11 -14.75 4.94
CA MET A 140 5.18 -13.38 5.45
C MET A 140 5.26 -12.41 4.27
N PRO A 141 4.54 -11.28 4.34
CA PRO A 141 4.65 -10.25 3.32
C PRO A 141 6.05 -9.61 3.36
N LEU A 142 6.58 -9.32 2.18
CA LEU A 142 7.84 -8.61 2.00
C LEU A 142 7.57 -7.11 2.19
N ARG A 143 8.44 -6.42 2.94
CA ARG A 143 8.33 -4.99 3.20
C ARG A 143 9.31 -4.21 2.32
N PHE A 144 8.82 -3.09 1.77
CA PHE A 144 9.59 -2.08 1.06
C PHE A 144 9.25 -0.70 1.63
N ASP A 145 10.23 0.13 1.88
CA ASP A 145 10.04 1.50 2.35
C ASP A 145 10.02 2.43 1.12
N VAL A 146 8.83 2.59 0.53
CA VAL A 146 8.64 3.28 -0.74
C VAL A 146 8.60 4.78 -0.53
N THR A 147 9.37 5.51 -1.33
CA THR A 147 9.49 6.97 -1.26
C THR A 147 8.62 7.65 -2.31
N TYR A 148 7.98 8.74 -1.91
CA TYR A 148 7.12 9.60 -2.73
C TYR A 148 7.56 11.04 -2.60
N LEU A 149 7.43 11.83 -3.67
CA LEU A 149 7.65 13.26 -3.65
C LEU A 149 6.30 13.99 -3.66
N ILE A 150 5.91 14.55 -2.51
CA ILE A 150 4.63 15.24 -2.34
C ILE A 150 4.90 16.72 -2.11
N ALA A 151 4.46 17.57 -3.03
CA ALA A 151 4.67 19.03 -2.97
C ALA A 151 6.16 19.43 -2.77
N GLY A 152 7.10 18.64 -3.28
CA GLY A 152 8.54 18.86 -3.17
C GLY A 152 9.19 18.31 -1.90
N GLU A 153 8.43 17.66 -1.02
CA GLU A 153 8.92 16.98 0.18
C GLU A 153 8.91 15.47 0.00
N GLU A 154 9.97 14.80 0.45
CA GLU A 154 10.01 13.34 0.48
C GLU A 154 9.12 12.80 1.60
N TYR A 155 8.33 11.80 1.24
CA TYR A 155 7.50 11.04 2.17
C TYR A 155 7.73 9.56 1.94
N THR A 156 8.16 8.83 2.97
CA THR A 156 8.41 7.39 2.89
C THR A 156 7.38 6.64 3.72
N MET A 157 6.82 5.57 3.16
CA MET A 157 5.92 4.69 3.89
C MET A 157 6.20 3.22 3.58
N PRO A 158 5.93 2.29 4.54
CA PRO A 158 6.05 0.86 4.29
C PRO A 158 4.94 0.38 3.35
N VAL A 159 5.34 -0.28 2.27
CA VAL A 159 4.46 -1.00 1.35
C VAL A 159 4.79 -2.49 1.46
N TYR A 160 3.76 -3.31 1.60
CA TYR A 160 3.91 -4.76 1.76
C TYR A 160 3.43 -5.48 0.52
N PHE A 161 4.17 -6.52 0.13
CA PHE A 161 3.83 -7.37 -1.00
C PHE A 161 3.81 -8.83 -0.56
N ASP A 162 2.79 -9.56 -0.96
CA ASP A 162 2.80 -11.02 -0.87
C ASP A 162 3.71 -11.59 -1.96
N LEU A 163 4.46 -12.64 -1.63
CA LEU A 163 5.23 -13.45 -2.57
C LEU A 163 4.57 -14.83 -2.72
N PRO A 164 3.51 -14.96 -3.52
CA PRO A 164 2.81 -16.22 -3.69
C PRO A 164 3.60 -17.24 -4.51
N TYR A 165 4.47 -16.77 -5.41
CA TYR A 165 5.24 -17.63 -6.29
C TYR A 165 6.63 -17.06 -6.55
N LEU A 166 7.65 -17.90 -6.31
CA LEU A 166 9.01 -17.79 -6.80
C LEU A 166 9.30 -19.10 -7.53
N ILE A 167 9.60 -19.02 -8.80
CA ILE A 167 9.82 -20.19 -9.65
C ILE A 167 11.25 -20.20 -10.12
N VAL A 168 11.95 -21.30 -9.81
CA VAL A 168 13.25 -21.60 -10.40
C VAL A 168 13.05 -22.63 -11.48
N ALA A 169 13.18 -22.17 -12.70
CA ALA A 169 12.89 -22.94 -13.88
C ALA A 169 13.97 -23.97 -14.18
N ARG A 170 13.59 -25.04 -14.89
CA ARG A 170 14.55 -25.96 -15.53
C ARG A 170 15.21 -25.26 -16.70
N ALA A 171 16.33 -25.81 -17.16
CA ALA A 171 17.07 -25.30 -18.30
C ALA A 171 16.16 -24.96 -19.51
N GLY A 172 16.25 -23.72 -20.00
CA GLY A 172 15.48 -23.22 -21.14
C GLY A 172 14.28 -22.34 -20.78
N TYR A 173 13.97 -22.16 -19.47
CA TYR A 173 12.95 -21.24 -18.99
C TYR A 173 13.59 -20.17 -18.11
N HIS A 174 12.89 -19.05 -17.93
CA HIS A 174 13.35 -17.97 -17.05
C HIS A 174 12.94 -18.23 -15.60
N ASP A 175 13.87 -17.94 -14.68
CA ASP A 175 13.58 -17.86 -13.26
C ASP A 175 12.82 -16.56 -12.99
N PHE A 176 11.74 -16.61 -12.23
CA PHE A 176 10.95 -15.42 -11.93
C PHE A 176 10.29 -15.49 -10.56
N LEU A 177 9.98 -14.34 -10.01
CA LEU A 177 9.14 -14.18 -8.83
C LEU A 177 7.95 -13.28 -9.15
N LEU A 178 6.89 -13.47 -8.40
CA LEU A 178 5.65 -12.76 -8.55
C LEU A 178 5.30 -12.07 -7.25
N LEU A 179 5.16 -10.74 -7.30
CA LEU A 179 4.71 -9.92 -6.18
C LEU A 179 3.25 -9.52 -6.37
N LYS A 180 2.51 -9.46 -5.27
CA LYS A 180 1.17 -8.88 -5.20
C LYS A 180 1.11 -7.84 -4.11
N THR A 181 0.68 -6.63 -4.42
CA THR A 181 0.49 -5.59 -3.40
C THR A 181 -0.50 -6.06 -2.34
N ARG A 182 -0.08 -5.97 -1.09
CA ARG A 182 -0.91 -6.24 0.08
C ARG A 182 -1.33 -4.96 0.78
N THR A 183 -0.61 -3.87 0.54
CA THR A 183 -0.91 -2.55 1.10
C THR A 183 -1.95 -1.84 0.26
N TRP A 184 -2.86 -1.21 0.93
CA TRP A 184 -3.79 -0.21 0.41
C TRP A 184 -3.78 1.00 1.31
N LEU A 185 -4.36 2.11 0.86
CA LEU A 185 -4.52 3.30 1.68
C LEU A 185 -5.98 3.39 2.12
N ALA A 186 -6.20 3.65 3.40
CA ALA A 186 -7.54 3.82 3.96
C ALA A 186 -7.72 5.21 4.57
N GLY A 187 -8.91 5.74 4.48
CA GLY A 187 -9.33 7.01 5.07
C GLY A 187 -10.83 7.04 5.29
N ASN A 188 -11.33 8.16 5.84
CA ASN A 188 -12.76 8.38 6.05
C ASN A 188 -13.15 9.72 5.45
N LEU A 189 -14.10 9.68 4.54
CA LEU A 189 -14.68 10.85 3.89
C LEU A 189 -16.00 11.22 4.60
N TYR A 190 -16.21 12.50 4.85
CA TYR A 190 -17.44 12.99 5.48
C TYR A 190 -18.31 13.69 4.44
N LEU A 191 -19.52 13.13 4.19
CA LEU A 191 -20.52 13.69 3.27
C LEU A 191 -21.89 13.73 3.95
N GLU A 192 -22.56 14.88 3.93
CA GLU A 192 -23.91 15.03 4.49
C GLU A 192 -24.04 14.48 5.93
N ASP A 193 -23.05 14.72 6.78
CA ASP A 193 -22.97 14.21 8.17
C ASP A 193 -22.76 12.66 8.27
N GLU A 194 -22.51 11.99 7.16
CA GLU A 194 -22.17 10.56 7.12
C GLU A 194 -20.65 10.39 6.99
N GLU A 195 -20.09 9.49 7.78
CA GLU A 195 -18.69 9.05 7.67
C GLU A 195 -18.61 7.83 6.75
N ILE A 196 -17.93 7.98 5.63
CA ILE A 196 -17.84 6.95 4.59
C ILE A 196 -16.41 6.43 4.53
N PRO A 197 -16.18 5.17 4.85
CA PRO A 197 -14.86 4.55 4.66
C PRO A 197 -14.46 4.58 3.19
N ILE A 198 -13.21 4.94 2.93
CA ILE A 198 -12.64 4.93 1.58
C ILE A 198 -11.35 4.14 1.54
N ALA A 199 -11.00 3.63 0.36
CA ALA A 199 -9.71 3.02 0.11
C ALA A 199 -9.14 3.39 -1.26
N LEU A 200 -7.80 3.40 -1.35
CA LEU A 200 -7.05 3.46 -2.60
C LEU A 200 -6.26 2.17 -2.75
N VAL A 201 -6.31 1.57 -3.93
CA VAL A 201 -5.67 0.30 -4.24
C VAL A 201 -4.80 0.44 -5.46
N ASP A 202 -3.52 0.14 -5.30
CA ASP A 202 -2.53 0.03 -6.36
C ASP A 202 -2.83 -1.21 -7.22
N MET A 203 -3.18 -0.98 -8.48
CA MET A 203 -3.64 -2.02 -9.40
C MET A 203 -2.57 -2.52 -10.35
N ASP A 204 -1.50 -1.80 -10.53
CA ASP A 204 -0.37 -2.19 -11.40
C ASP A 204 0.88 -2.57 -10.62
N PHE A 205 0.79 -2.55 -9.27
CA PHE A 205 1.84 -2.98 -8.35
C PHE A 205 3.14 -2.21 -8.49
N ASN A 206 3.04 -0.93 -8.78
CA ASN A 206 4.19 -0.03 -8.85
C ASN A 206 4.47 0.72 -7.53
N GLY A 207 3.70 0.43 -6.48
CA GLY A 207 3.79 1.07 -5.18
C GLY A 207 3.22 2.49 -5.13
N CYS A 208 2.65 3.02 -6.21
CA CYS A 208 1.86 4.24 -6.22
C CYS A 208 0.38 3.90 -6.04
N PHE A 209 -0.44 4.89 -5.65
CA PHE A 209 -1.86 4.67 -5.36
C PHE A 209 -2.73 5.76 -6.01
N ASP A 210 -2.18 6.49 -6.96
CA ASP A 210 -2.82 7.63 -7.64
C ASP A 210 -2.75 7.53 -9.17
N ASP A 211 -2.33 6.39 -9.67
CA ASP A 211 -2.27 6.14 -11.10
C ASP A 211 -3.68 6.03 -11.74
N PRO A 212 -3.82 6.39 -13.01
CA PRO A 212 -5.12 6.33 -13.70
C PRO A 212 -5.82 4.97 -13.67
N GLN A 213 -5.06 3.88 -13.47
CA GLN A 213 -5.58 2.51 -13.41
C GLN A 213 -5.99 2.07 -12.01
N ASP A 214 -5.45 2.74 -10.99
CA ASP A 214 -5.72 2.43 -9.59
C ASP A 214 -7.18 2.63 -9.23
N LEU A 215 -7.60 2.01 -8.12
CA LEU A 215 -8.98 2.07 -7.70
C LEU A 215 -9.14 3.00 -6.50
N PHE A 216 -10.12 3.87 -6.60
CA PHE A 216 -10.74 4.56 -5.49
C PHE A 216 -12.03 3.83 -5.14
N LEU A 217 -12.20 3.47 -3.88
CA LEU A 217 -13.34 2.74 -3.36
C LEU A 217 -14.03 3.55 -2.26
N MET A 218 -15.36 3.45 -2.22
CA MET A 218 -16.20 4.05 -1.18
C MET A 218 -17.14 2.96 -0.67
N ASP A 219 -17.13 2.69 0.64
CA ASP A 219 -18.05 1.76 1.28
C ASP A 219 -19.44 2.42 1.39
N MET A 220 -20.27 2.17 0.38
CA MET A 220 -21.55 2.84 0.18
C MET A 220 -22.70 2.21 0.96
N ASP A 221 -22.55 0.97 1.37
CA ASP A 221 -23.56 0.20 2.11
C ASP A 221 -23.17 -0.06 3.57
N TYR A 222 -21.97 0.44 3.98
CA TYR A 222 -21.45 0.38 5.35
C TYR A 222 -21.26 -1.06 5.88
N ASP A 223 -21.04 -2.01 4.98
CA ASP A 223 -20.82 -3.40 5.36
C ASP A 223 -19.37 -3.73 5.67
N LEU A 224 -18.47 -2.73 5.60
CA LEU A 224 -17.02 -2.82 5.76
C LEU A 224 -16.36 -3.76 4.74
N ASN A 225 -17.03 -3.98 3.60
CA ASN A 225 -16.48 -4.74 2.48
C ASN A 225 -16.61 -3.90 1.22
N PHE A 226 -15.51 -3.70 0.51
CA PHE A 226 -15.58 -3.03 -0.78
C PHE A 226 -15.98 -4.01 -1.88
N SER A 227 -17.05 -3.71 -2.55
CA SER A 227 -17.54 -4.45 -3.71
C SER A 227 -17.06 -3.84 -5.03
N SER A 228 -17.17 -4.59 -6.12
CA SER A 228 -16.83 -4.06 -7.45
C SER A 228 -17.73 -2.90 -7.89
N SER A 229 -18.95 -2.77 -7.34
CA SER A 229 -19.85 -1.66 -7.59
C SER A 229 -19.46 -0.37 -6.89
N GLU A 230 -18.60 -0.45 -5.90
CA GLU A 230 -18.08 0.66 -5.11
C GLU A 230 -16.70 1.13 -5.56
N ALA A 231 -16.13 0.41 -6.52
CA ALA A 231 -14.81 0.68 -7.08
C ALA A 231 -14.90 1.54 -8.35
N VAL A 232 -14.12 2.60 -8.37
CA VAL A 232 -13.98 3.50 -9.53
C VAL A 232 -12.50 3.66 -9.83
N LYS A 233 -12.11 3.58 -11.12
CA LYS A 233 -10.73 3.93 -11.49
C LYS A 233 -10.46 5.40 -11.21
N ILE A 234 -9.27 5.73 -10.70
CA ILE A 234 -8.89 7.11 -10.31
C ILE A 234 -9.12 8.10 -11.46
N ARG A 235 -8.79 7.74 -12.70
CA ARG A 235 -9.08 8.58 -13.88
C ARG A 235 -10.56 8.99 -14.03
N ASN A 236 -11.48 8.23 -13.42
CA ASN A 236 -12.91 8.48 -13.46
C ASN A 236 -13.45 9.02 -12.12
N ALA A 237 -12.60 9.04 -11.08
CA ALA A 237 -12.97 9.43 -9.73
C ALA A 237 -12.83 10.94 -9.47
N ALA A 238 -12.31 11.71 -10.42
CA ALA A 238 -12.11 13.15 -10.28
C ALA A 238 -13.39 13.90 -9.85
N LYS A 239 -14.56 13.35 -10.18
CA LYS A 239 -15.86 13.88 -9.72
C LYS A 239 -16.45 12.96 -8.68
N LEU A 240 -16.50 13.44 -7.43
CA LEU A 240 -17.11 12.72 -6.32
C LEU A 240 -18.62 12.62 -6.53
N ARG A 241 -19.13 11.40 -6.62
CA ARG A 241 -20.56 11.10 -6.71
C ARG A 241 -21.00 10.23 -5.55
N PHE A 242 -22.05 10.66 -4.87
CA PHE A 242 -22.65 9.94 -3.75
C PHE A 242 -24.17 10.03 -3.85
N LYS A 243 -24.89 8.93 -3.61
CA LYS A 243 -26.37 8.87 -3.69
C LYS A 243 -26.95 9.57 -4.93
N ARG A 244 -26.31 9.38 -6.12
CA ARG A 244 -26.67 9.99 -7.43
C ARG A 244 -26.46 11.51 -7.53
N ARG A 245 -25.83 12.14 -6.54
CA ARG A 245 -25.47 13.56 -6.59
C ARG A 245 -23.97 13.72 -6.81
N THR A 246 -23.58 14.82 -7.42
CA THR A 246 -22.17 15.22 -7.50
C THR A 246 -21.90 16.16 -6.34
N TYR A 247 -20.95 15.81 -5.49
CA TYR A 247 -20.60 16.57 -4.29
C TYR A 247 -19.39 17.46 -4.49
N GLY A 248 -18.56 17.18 -5.48
CA GLY A 248 -17.36 17.97 -5.70
C GLY A 248 -16.33 17.25 -6.56
N GLU A 249 -15.11 17.69 -6.43
CA GLU A 249 -13.95 17.13 -7.12
C GLU A 249 -12.96 16.56 -6.10
N ILE A 250 -12.29 15.45 -6.49
CA ILE A 250 -11.23 14.83 -5.69
C ILE A 250 -9.90 15.13 -6.35
N ASP A 251 -8.98 15.69 -5.57
CA ASP A 251 -7.58 15.87 -5.93
C ASP A 251 -6.75 14.78 -5.25
N PHE A 252 -6.09 13.96 -6.05
CA PHE A 252 -5.19 12.88 -5.63
C PHE A 252 -3.72 13.31 -5.57
N GLY A 253 -3.38 14.55 -5.90
CA GLY A 253 -1.99 15.02 -6.01
C GLY A 253 -1.18 15.03 -4.70
N SER A 254 -1.80 14.65 -3.57
CA SER A 254 -1.13 14.50 -2.27
C SER A 254 -1.13 13.06 -1.75
N VAL A 255 -1.48 12.09 -2.60
CA VAL A 255 -1.38 10.66 -2.28
C VAL A 255 0.11 10.27 -2.18
N PRO A 256 0.53 9.42 -1.23
CA PRO A 256 -0.29 8.59 -0.32
C PRO A 256 -0.68 9.25 1.00
N LYS A 257 -0.32 10.51 1.23
CA LYS A 257 -0.53 11.18 2.53
C LYS A 257 -1.99 11.55 2.78
N LYS A 258 -2.66 12.08 1.75
CA LYS A 258 -4.07 12.51 1.81
C LYS A 258 -4.67 12.67 0.42
N ILE A 259 -6.01 12.72 0.35
CA ILE A 259 -6.74 13.31 -0.77
C ILE A 259 -7.40 14.62 -0.33
N ILE A 260 -7.72 15.47 -1.30
CA ILE A 260 -8.42 16.73 -1.06
C ILE A 260 -9.75 16.69 -1.81
N VAL A 261 -10.85 16.88 -1.08
CA VAL A 261 -12.19 16.96 -1.67
C VAL A 261 -12.64 18.43 -1.67
N THR A 262 -13.02 18.94 -2.81
CA THR A 262 -13.54 20.31 -2.97
C THR A 262 -15.03 20.22 -3.29
N HIS A 263 -15.87 20.89 -2.49
CA HIS A 263 -17.33 20.92 -2.60
C HIS A 263 -17.81 22.07 -3.43
#